data_a8295134c307b60eba999b4f5b1d381c
#
_entry.id   a8295134c307b60eba999b4f5b1d381c
#
_cell.length_a   1.000
_cell.length_b   1.000
_cell.length_c   1.000
_cell.angle_alpha   90.00
_cell.angle_beta   90.00
_cell.angle_gamma   90.00
#
_symmetry.space_group_name_H-M   'P 1'
#
loop_
_entity.id
_entity.type
_entity.pdbx_description
1 polymer ?
#
loop_
_entity_poly.entity_id
_entity_poly.type
_entity_poly.pdbx_seq_one_letter_code
_entity_poly.pdbx_strand_id
1 'polypeptide(L)'
;MVFRVASSVTTTGGGAFPGYYGSFFSSLDQTDGTTPHLMYAENTADAAGVSMVTGSESTKSRMTFANAGTYNIQFSAQLHNKGGGGSGQTVNIWFKLNGSNIANSDTKVVAPSNAPYIVAAWNFIVSVAAGDYVEIAWFTDNVNIILEHEASTAVSPAIPSVIMTAVQIR
;
A
#
# COMPACT_ATOMS: atom_id res chain seq x y z
N MET A 1 -9.20 -3.48 21.98
CA MET A 1 -8.81 -2.27 22.72
C MET A 1 -8.78 -1.12 21.73
N VAL A 2 -9.76 -0.21 21.76
CA VAL A 2 -9.89 0.86 20.76
C VAL A 2 -9.16 2.07 21.31
N PHE A 3 -8.06 2.46 20.68
CA PHE A 3 -7.42 3.74 21.00
C PHE A 3 -8.20 4.87 20.31
N ARG A 4 -8.99 5.61 21.07
CA ARG A 4 -9.52 6.90 20.65
C ARG A 4 -8.52 7.98 21.05
N VAL A 5 -7.82 8.54 20.07
CA VAL A 5 -7.11 9.80 20.28
C VAL A 5 -8.10 10.92 19.99
N ALA A 6 -8.77 11.40 21.01
CA ALA A 6 -9.51 12.65 20.94
C ALA A 6 -8.56 13.78 21.36
N SER A 7 -7.99 14.48 20.41
CA SER A 7 -7.32 15.76 20.66
C SER A 7 -8.00 16.84 19.83
N SER A 8 -8.91 17.56 20.43
CA SER A 8 -9.41 18.82 19.87
C SER A 8 -8.40 19.91 20.20
N VAL A 9 -7.54 20.23 19.25
CA VAL A 9 -6.77 21.48 19.30
C VAL A 9 -7.65 22.59 18.74
N THR A 10 -8.22 23.39 19.60
CA THR A 10 -8.94 24.61 19.19
C THR A 10 -7.92 25.70 18.90
N THR A 11 -7.54 25.86 17.64
CA THR A 11 -6.79 27.05 17.21
C THR A 11 -7.77 28.14 16.81
N THR A 12 -7.69 29.28 17.47
CA THR A 12 -8.43 30.50 17.11
C THR A 12 -8.05 30.92 15.68
N GLY A 13 -8.95 30.71 14.70
CA GLY A 13 -8.81 31.22 13.34
C GLY A 13 -8.55 30.21 12.23
N GLY A 14 -8.41 28.90 12.52
CA GLY A 14 -8.31 27.83 11.50
C GLY A 14 -9.46 26.84 11.64
N GLY A 15 -10.10 26.45 10.52
CA GLY A 15 -11.05 25.34 10.53
C GLY A 15 -10.42 24.10 11.18
N ALA A 16 -11.22 23.30 11.87
CA ALA A 16 -10.76 22.04 12.46
C ALA A 16 -10.14 21.17 11.35
N PHE A 17 -8.92 20.66 11.56
CA PHE A 17 -8.28 19.71 10.65
C PHE A 17 -9.07 18.39 10.73
N PRO A 18 -9.76 17.98 9.66
CA PRO A 18 -10.69 16.84 9.72
C PRO A 18 -9.97 15.49 9.88
N GLY A 19 -8.66 15.43 9.57
CA GLY A 19 -7.87 14.22 9.77
C GLY A 19 -8.34 13.06 8.88
N TYR A 20 -8.45 13.27 7.57
CA TYR A 20 -8.85 12.22 6.63
C TYR A 20 -7.83 11.09 6.60
N TYR A 21 -8.33 9.86 6.52
CA TYR A 21 -7.49 8.67 6.55
C TYR A 21 -8.14 7.49 5.83
N GLY A 22 -7.34 6.46 5.55
CA GLY A 22 -7.80 5.17 5.08
C GLY A 22 -6.81 4.08 5.45
N SER A 23 -7.34 2.91 5.79
CA SER A 23 -6.59 1.68 6.05
C SER A 23 -7.23 0.54 5.29
N PHE A 24 -6.45 -0.08 4.40
CA PHE A 24 -6.89 -1.08 3.44
C PHE A 24 -5.95 -2.27 3.45
N PHE A 25 -6.44 -3.44 3.08
CA PHE A 25 -5.62 -4.64 2.99
C PHE A 25 -6.12 -5.61 1.94
N SER A 26 -5.24 -6.47 1.45
CA SER A 26 -5.59 -7.56 0.54
C SER A 26 -5.48 -8.91 1.23
N SER A 27 -6.53 -9.73 1.04
CA SER A 27 -6.60 -11.13 1.49
C SER A 27 -6.36 -12.12 0.34
N LEU A 28 -5.74 -11.66 -0.74
CA LEU A 28 -5.46 -12.44 -1.93
C LEU A 28 -3.97 -12.38 -2.26
N ASP A 29 -3.44 -13.47 -2.83
CA ASP A 29 -2.12 -13.45 -3.44
C ASP A 29 -2.12 -12.52 -4.66
N GLN A 30 -1.03 -11.75 -4.82
CA GLN A 30 -0.81 -10.92 -6.00
C GLN A 30 0.41 -11.47 -6.74
N THR A 31 0.19 -11.91 -7.95
CA THR A 31 1.17 -12.61 -8.78
C THR A 31 1.54 -11.81 -10.01
N ASP A 32 2.46 -12.33 -10.81
CA ASP A 32 2.79 -11.86 -12.16
C ASP A 32 3.48 -10.49 -12.24
N GLY A 33 4.39 -10.23 -11.31
CA GLY A 33 5.20 -9.02 -11.34
C GLY A 33 6.21 -8.90 -12.48
N THR A 34 6.22 -9.78 -13.49
CA THR A 34 7.16 -9.72 -14.63
C THR A 34 6.86 -8.60 -15.63
N THR A 35 5.68 -7.98 -15.52
CA THR A 35 5.39 -6.66 -16.04
C THR A 35 4.99 -5.76 -14.88
N PRO A 36 5.12 -4.42 -14.97
CA PRO A 36 4.68 -3.56 -13.89
C PRO A 36 3.19 -3.74 -13.57
N HIS A 37 2.89 -4.18 -12.35
CA HIS A 37 1.54 -4.34 -11.83
C HIS A 37 1.23 -3.37 -10.71
N LEU A 38 -0.05 -3.16 -10.45
CA LEU A 38 -0.55 -2.32 -9.37
C LEU A 38 -0.90 -3.19 -8.16
N MET A 39 -0.32 -2.88 -7.01
CA MET A 39 -0.77 -3.46 -5.75
C MET A 39 -2.24 -3.08 -5.50
N TYR A 40 -3.04 -4.02 -5.04
CA TYR A 40 -4.45 -3.79 -4.75
C TYR A 40 -4.83 -4.21 -3.33
N ALA A 41 -5.89 -3.60 -2.82
CA ALA A 41 -6.45 -3.91 -1.51
C ALA A 41 -7.98 -3.90 -1.62
N GLU A 42 -8.57 -5.09 -1.63
CA GLU A 42 -10.02 -5.26 -1.81
C GLU A 42 -10.83 -4.99 -0.53
N ASN A 43 -10.16 -5.01 0.64
CA ASN A 43 -10.79 -4.83 1.93
C ASN A 43 -10.48 -3.46 2.53
N THR A 44 -11.45 -2.91 3.25
CA THR A 44 -11.30 -1.68 4.03
C THR A 44 -11.42 -2.01 5.50
N ALA A 45 -10.38 -1.69 6.29
CA ALA A 45 -10.42 -1.85 7.74
C ALA A 45 -11.13 -0.64 8.38
N ASP A 46 -10.77 0.58 7.98
CA ASP A 46 -11.39 1.83 8.41
C ASP A 46 -11.00 2.97 7.45
N ALA A 47 -11.91 3.91 7.19
CA ALA A 47 -11.61 5.02 6.29
C ALA A 47 -12.57 6.22 6.49
N ALA A 48 -12.03 7.42 6.31
CA ALA A 48 -12.78 8.66 6.24
C ALA A 48 -12.13 9.60 5.21
N GLY A 49 -12.82 9.87 4.10
CA GLY A 49 -12.33 10.75 3.03
C GLY A 49 -11.24 10.16 2.13
N VAL A 50 -10.87 8.89 2.34
CA VAL A 50 -9.99 8.11 1.46
C VAL A 50 -10.68 6.78 1.14
N SER A 51 -10.60 6.30 -0.08
CA SER A 51 -11.24 5.06 -0.51
C SER A 51 -10.41 4.30 -1.53
N MET A 52 -10.55 2.97 -1.56
CA MET A 52 -9.98 2.14 -2.63
C MET A 52 -10.99 1.98 -3.76
N VAL A 53 -10.57 2.36 -4.97
CA VAL A 53 -11.40 2.32 -6.19
C VAL A 53 -10.74 1.42 -7.22
N THR A 54 -11.56 0.79 -8.06
CA THR A 54 -11.09 -0.06 -9.16
C THR A 54 -10.26 0.73 -10.15
N GLY A 55 -9.06 0.23 -10.43
CA GLY A 55 -8.09 0.81 -11.35
C GLY A 55 -8.12 0.15 -12.75
N SER A 56 -7.07 0.40 -13.53
CA SER A 56 -6.93 -0.09 -14.91
C SER A 56 -6.83 -1.61 -15.04
N GLU A 57 -6.37 -2.29 -13.99
CA GLU A 57 -6.24 -3.75 -13.95
C GLU A 57 -7.49 -4.46 -13.40
N SER A 58 -8.62 -3.76 -13.36
CA SER A 58 -9.89 -4.26 -12.80
C SER A 58 -9.84 -4.68 -11.33
N THR A 59 -8.80 -4.26 -10.62
CA THR A 59 -8.59 -4.46 -9.19
C THR A 59 -8.72 -3.15 -8.41
N LYS A 60 -9.02 -3.21 -7.12
CA LYS A 60 -9.05 -2.02 -6.23
C LYS A 60 -7.62 -1.55 -5.92
N SER A 61 -6.99 -0.89 -6.88
CA SER A 61 -5.61 -0.41 -6.80
C SER A 61 -5.47 1.10 -6.59
N ARG A 62 -6.56 1.88 -6.78
CA ARG A 62 -6.55 3.34 -6.66
C ARG A 62 -6.97 3.79 -5.28
N MET A 63 -6.03 4.29 -4.52
CA MET A 63 -6.30 5.01 -3.28
C MET A 63 -6.73 6.44 -3.63
N THR A 64 -8.03 6.73 -3.58
CA THR A 64 -8.64 7.98 -4.04
C THR A 64 -8.95 8.89 -2.86
N PHE A 65 -8.64 10.18 -3.01
CA PHE A 65 -8.76 11.21 -1.97
C PHE A 65 -9.95 12.12 -2.26
N ALA A 66 -10.94 12.11 -1.37
CA ALA A 66 -12.10 13.03 -1.49
C ALA A 66 -11.73 14.49 -1.21
N ASN A 67 -10.62 14.73 -0.51
CA ASN A 67 -10.21 16.05 -0.07
C ASN A 67 -8.75 16.33 -0.45
N ALA A 68 -8.49 17.56 -0.88
CA ALA A 68 -7.14 18.01 -1.13
C ALA A 68 -6.32 18.07 0.18
N GLY A 69 -5.02 17.88 0.09
CA GLY A 69 -4.12 17.99 1.23
C GLY A 69 -2.79 17.28 1.00
N THR A 70 -1.98 17.27 2.04
CA THR A 70 -0.75 16.47 2.08
C THR A 70 -1.01 15.24 2.92
N TYR A 71 -0.72 14.08 2.34
CA TYR A 71 -0.93 12.78 2.97
C TYR A 71 0.38 12.03 3.15
N ASN A 72 0.51 11.37 4.28
CA ASN A 72 1.51 10.34 4.51
C ASN A 72 0.88 9.00 4.10
N ILE A 73 1.40 8.41 3.04
CA ILE A 73 0.99 7.10 2.54
C ILE A 73 2.03 6.09 3.01
N GLN A 74 1.57 5.01 3.61
CA GLN A 74 2.40 3.89 4.05
C GLN A 74 1.87 2.61 3.43
N PHE A 75 2.76 1.67 3.18
CA PHE A 75 2.38 0.32 2.83
C PHE A 75 3.30 -0.71 3.48
N SER A 76 2.81 -1.92 3.54
CA SER A 76 3.58 -3.11 3.86
C SER A 76 3.15 -4.21 2.89
N ALA A 77 4.11 -4.81 2.21
CA ALA A 77 3.91 -5.86 1.23
C ALA A 77 4.67 -7.12 1.66
N GLN A 78 3.97 -8.24 1.80
CA GLN A 78 4.51 -9.53 2.16
C GLN A 78 5.08 -10.24 0.92
N LEU A 79 6.35 -10.05 0.65
CA LEU A 79 7.04 -10.70 -0.46
C LEU A 79 7.41 -12.14 -0.10
N HIS A 80 7.10 -13.08 -0.98
CA HIS A 80 7.53 -14.47 -0.90
C HIS A 80 8.20 -14.89 -2.19
N ASN A 81 9.41 -15.43 -2.10
CA ASN A 81 10.11 -16.05 -3.22
C ASN A 81 9.88 -17.57 -3.18
N LYS A 82 8.90 -18.06 -3.97
CA LYS A 82 8.55 -19.49 -4.07
C LYS A 82 9.55 -20.32 -4.87
N GLY A 83 10.53 -19.67 -5.51
CA GLY A 83 11.57 -20.32 -6.29
C GLY A 83 12.70 -20.85 -5.41
N GLY A 84 13.19 -22.08 -5.70
CA GLY A 84 14.35 -22.64 -5.06
C GLY A 84 15.65 -22.27 -5.77
N GLY A 85 16.69 -21.95 -5.01
CA GLY A 85 18.06 -21.80 -5.47
C GLY A 85 18.39 -20.51 -6.23
N GLY A 86 19.63 -20.08 -6.17
CA GLY A 86 20.16 -18.90 -6.84
C GLY A 86 20.38 -17.71 -5.92
N SER A 87 20.93 -16.64 -6.47
CA SER A 87 21.05 -15.35 -5.80
C SER A 87 19.67 -14.69 -5.64
N GLY A 88 19.50 -13.87 -4.62
CA GLY A 88 18.26 -13.14 -4.39
C GLY A 88 17.79 -12.36 -5.63
N GLN A 89 16.48 -12.24 -5.77
CA GLN A 89 15.83 -11.56 -6.89
C GLN A 89 15.42 -10.16 -6.46
N THR A 90 15.45 -9.21 -7.38
CA THR A 90 15.07 -7.83 -7.10
C THR A 90 13.60 -7.59 -7.36
N VAL A 91 13.00 -6.78 -6.49
CA VAL A 91 11.66 -6.24 -6.65
C VAL A 91 11.75 -4.73 -6.61
N ASN A 92 11.24 -4.07 -7.63
CA ASN A 92 11.07 -2.62 -7.66
C ASN A 92 9.66 -2.26 -7.17
N ILE A 93 9.54 -1.22 -6.36
CA ILE A 93 8.25 -0.72 -5.88
C ILE A 93 8.28 0.81 -5.91
N TRP A 94 7.28 1.42 -6.55
CA TRP A 94 7.18 2.88 -6.69
C TRP A 94 5.75 3.38 -6.62
N PHE A 95 5.61 4.70 -6.47
CA PHE A 95 4.31 5.36 -6.40
C PHE A 95 3.94 6.01 -7.72
N LYS A 96 2.64 6.06 -7.98
CA LYS A 96 2.03 6.76 -9.12
C LYS A 96 0.95 7.71 -8.61
N LEU A 97 0.89 8.90 -9.21
CA LEU A 97 -0.18 9.88 -8.98
C LEU A 97 -0.96 10.03 -10.29
N ASN A 98 -2.27 9.79 -10.24
CA ASN A 98 -3.15 9.85 -11.41
C ASN A 98 -2.62 9.05 -12.61
N GLY A 99 -2.08 7.86 -12.35
CA GLY A 99 -1.52 6.95 -13.35
C GLY A 99 -0.10 7.29 -13.84
N SER A 100 0.48 8.43 -13.44
CA SER A 100 1.84 8.83 -13.81
C SER A 100 2.84 8.49 -12.69
N ASN A 101 4.02 7.97 -13.05
CA ASN A 101 5.06 7.67 -12.06
C ASN A 101 5.51 8.95 -11.33
N ILE A 102 5.59 8.87 -10.00
CA ILE A 102 6.20 9.94 -9.20
C ILE A 102 7.71 9.79 -9.27
N ALA A 103 8.40 10.85 -9.69
CA ALA A 103 9.86 10.85 -9.79
C ALA A 103 10.52 10.57 -8.43
N ASN A 104 11.58 9.78 -8.42
CA ASN A 104 12.36 9.40 -7.24
C ASN A 104 11.58 8.62 -6.16
N SER A 105 10.48 7.96 -6.52
CA SER A 105 9.71 7.12 -5.60
C SER A 105 10.03 5.62 -5.71
N ASP A 106 10.84 5.19 -6.69
CA ASP A 106 11.21 3.78 -6.85
C ASP A 106 12.23 3.34 -5.81
N THR A 107 12.02 2.14 -5.28
CA THR A 107 12.91 1.50 -4.32
C THR A 107 13.08 0.02 -4.68
N LYS A 108 14.31 -0.48 -4.55
CA LYS A 108 14.64 -1.89 -4.78
C LYS A 108 14.71 -2.66 -3.47
N VAL A 109 14.05 -3.81 -3.45
CA VAL A 109 14.14 -4.81 -2.40
C VAL A 109 14.73 -6.09 -2.99
N VAL A 110 15.58 -6.77 -2.26
CA VAL A 110 16.09 -8.09 -2.64
C VAL A 110 15.32 -9.15 -1.88
N ALA A 111 14.57 -9.98 -2.60
CA ALA A 111 13.96 -11.19 -2.05
C ALA A 111 14.98 -12.34 -2.14
N PRO A 112 15.54 -12.81 -1.02
CA PRO A 112 16.53 -13.88 -1.02
C PRO A 112 15.97 -15.18 -1.62
N SER A 113 16.83 -16.09 -2.05
CA SER A 113 16.44 -17.41 -2.51
C SER A 113 16.10 -18.36 -1.33
N ASN A 114 15.53 -19.51 -1.62
CA ASN A 114 15.14 -20.56 -0.65
C ASN A 114 13.88 -20.24 0.17
N ALA A 115 12.87 -19.69 -0.50
CA ALA A 115 11.55 -19.44 0.06
C ALA A 115 11.52 -18.57 1.34
N PRO A 116 12.32 -17.52 1.48
CA PRO A 116 12.18 -16.62 2.60
C PRO A 116 11.07 -15.60 2.35
N TYR A 117 10.42 -15.22 3.42
CA TYR A 117 9.54 -14.07 3.46
C TYR A 117 10.32 -12.81 3.79
N ILE A 118 9.99 -11.72 3.14
CA ILE A 118 10.41 -10.40 3.56
C ILE A 118 9.25 -9.43 3.48
N VAL A 119 9.26 -8.46 4.37
CA VAL A 119 8.29 -7.37 4.35
C VAL A 119 8.95 -6.13 3.75
N ALA A 120 8.43 -5.69 2.61
CA ALA A 120 8.78 -4.40 2.04
C ALA A 120 7.81 -3.35 2.60
N ALA A 121 8.33 -2.37 3.35
CA ALA A 121 7.50 -1.37 3.99
C ALA A 121 8.24 -0.03 4.09
N TRP A 122 7.62 1.03 3.59
CA TRP A 122 8.05 2.41 3.81
C TRP A 122 6.89 3.39 3.60
N ASN A 123 7.15 4.65 3.79
CA ASN A 123 6.17 5.70 3.62
C ASN A 123 6.60 6.71 2.56
N PHE A 124 5.61 7.39 2.00
CA PHE A 124 5.80 8.46 1.04
C PHE A 124 4.83 9.61 1.34
N ILE A 125 5.35 10.84 1.33
CA ILE A 125 4.52 12.03 1.54
C ILE A 125 4.18 12.62 0.18
N VAL A 126 2.90 12.82 -0.08
CA VAL A 126 2.40 13.36 -1.35
C VAL A 126 1.32 14.43 -1.11
N SER A 127 1.34 15.49 -1.91
CA SER A 127 0.25 16.46 -1.97
C SER A 127 -0.70 16.09 -3.11
N VAL A 128 -2.00 16.08 -2.81
CA VAL A 128 -3.06 15.71 -3.76
C VAL A 128 -4.14 16.78 -3.80
N ALA A 129 -4.80 16.88 -4.94
CA ALA A 129 -6.07 17.61 -5.08
C ALA A 129 -7.25 16.67 -4.73
N ALA A 130 -8.43 17.26 -4.50
CA ALA A 130 -9.64 16.45 -4.33
C ALA A 130 -9.95 15.68 -5.62
N GLY A 131 -10.20 14.39 -5.51
CA GLY A 131 -10.43 13.48 -6.61
C GLY A 131 -9.16 12.82 -7.19
N ASP A 132 -7.97 13.26 -6.80
CA ASP A 132 -6.73 12.57 -7.15
C ASP A 132 -6.67 11.17 -6.55
N TYR A 133 -5.87 10.30 -7.17
CA TYR A 133 -5.59 8.97 -6.65
C TYR A 133 -4.10 8.63 -6.71
N VAL A 134 -3.67 7.84 -5.75
CA VAL A 134 -2.33 7.24 -5.71
C VAL A 134 -2.46 5.73 -5.93
N GLU A 135 -1.54 5.19 -6.69
CA GLU A 135 -1.34 3.76 -6.90
C GLU A 135 0.09 3.39 -6.47
N ILE A 136 0.27 2.15 -6.00
CA ILE A 136 1.58 1.59 -5.71
C ILE A 136 1.84 0.51 -6.76
N ALA A 137 2.87 0.71 -7.56
CA ALA A 137 3.26 -0.24 -8.59
C ALA A 137 4.43 -1.08 -8.13
N TRP A 138 4.53 -2.30 -8.61
CA TRP A 138 5.64 -3.20 -8.35
C TRP A 138 6.05 -3.97 -9.60
N PHE A 139 7.29 -4.40 -9.64
CA PHE A 139 7.88 -5.17 -10.73
C PHE A 139 8.97 -6.09 -10.21
N THR A 140 9.04 -7.30 -10.75
CA THR A 140 10.15 -8.24 -10.57
C THR A 140 10.42 -8.95 -11.89
N ASP A 141 11.65 -9.38 -12.10
CA ASP A 141 12.04 -10.22 -13.25
C ASP A 141 11.85 -11.72 -13.00
N ASN A 142 11.28 -12.11 -11.87
CA ASN A 142 11.13 -13.51 -11.48
C ASN A 142 9.67 -13.86 -11.12
N VAL A 143 9.07 -14.73 -11.91
CA VAL A 143 7.68 -15.22 -11.75
C VAL A 143 7.42 -15.93 -10.40
N ASN A 144 8.46 -16.36 -9.70
CA ASN A 144 8.31 -17.02 -8.40
C ASN A 144 8.16 -16.02 -7.24
N ILE A 145 8.32 -14.73 -7.49
CA ILE A 145 8.08 -13.71 -6.46
C ILE A 145 6.64 -13.27 -6.54
N ILE A 146 5.97 -13.36 -5.41
CA ILE A 146 4.58 -12.95 -5.25
C ILE A 146 4.43 -12.06 -4.00
N LEU A 147 3.33 -11.33 -3.93
CA LEU A 147 2.84 -10.77 -2.67
C LEU A 147 1.86 -11.78 -2.10
N GLU A 148 2.21 -12.40 -0.97
CA GLU A 148 1.49 -13.56 -0.45
C GLU A 148 0.58 -13.22 0.73
N HIS A 149 -0.63 -13.73 0.67
CA HIS A 149 -1.57 -13.78 1.78
C HIS A 149 -1.47 -15.14 2.47
N GLU A 150 -1.52 -15.16 3.79
CA GLU A 150 -1.65 -16.40 4.56
C GLU A 150 -2.93 -16.40 5.39
N ALA A 151 -3.62 -17.52 5.39
CA ALA A 151 -4.81 -17.70 6.21
C ALA A 151 -4.47 -17.70 7.71
N SER A 152 -5.44 -17.34 8.55
CA SER A 152 -5.28 -17.44 10.00
C SER A 152 -5.06 -18.89 10.45
N THR A 153 -4.29 -19.03 11.51
CA THR A 153 -4.06 -20.31 12.19
C THR A 153 -4.73 -20.33 13.56
N ALA A 154 -4.59 -21.41 14.30
CA ALA A 154 -5.09 -21.48 15.68
C ALA A 154 -4.38 -20.50 16.64
N VAL A 155 -3.20 -19.98 16.25
CA VAL A 155 -2.34 -19.16 17.13
C VAL A 155 -2.06 -17.76 16.57
N SER A 156 -2.35 -17.52 15.29
CA SER A 156 -2.06 -16.23 14.65
C SER A 156 -3.21 -15.78 13.72
N PRO A 157 -3.47 -14.46 13.63
CA PRO A 157 -4.35 -13.91 12.61
C PRO A 157 -3.82 -14.18 11.18
N ALA A 158 -4.68 -13.96 10.19
CA ALA A 158 -4.28 -13.97 8.78
C ALA A 158 -3.25 -12.88 8.50
N ILE A 159 -2.36 -13.15 7.54
CA ILE A 159 -1.34 -12.21 7.07
C ILE A 159 -1.81 -11.65 5.72
N PRO A 160 -2.12 -10.36 5.61
CA PRO A 160 -2.43 -9.73 4.32
C PRO A 160 -1.22 -9.73 3.38
N SER A 161 -1.46 -9.91 2.08
CA SER A 161 -0.39 -9.75 1.08
C SER A 161 0.10 -8.31 1.01
N VAL A 162 -0.82 -7.35 1.18
CA VAL A 162 -0.54 -5.91 1.22
C VAL A 162 -1.43 -5.24 2.27
N ILE A 163 -0.86 -4.31 3.01
CA ILE A 163 -1.57 -3.32 3.80
C ILE A 163 -1.21 -1.94 3.25
N MET A 164 -2.20 -1.10 3.03
CA MET A 164 -2.02 0.29 2.57
C MET A 164 -2.75 1.24 3.50
N THR A 165 -2.07 2.29 3.92
CA THR A 165 -2.67 3.34 4.75
C THR A 165 -2.37 4.72 4.19
N ALA A 166 -3.29 5.64 4.36
CA ALA A 166 -3.09 7.05 4.11
C ALA A 166 -3.60 7.85 5.31
N VAL A 167 -2.83 8.85 5.72
CA VAL A 167 -3.22 9.78 6.78
C VAL A 167 -2.93 11.19 6.31
N GLN A 168 -3.94 12.04 6.32
CA GLN A 168 -3.74 13.46 6.02
C GLN A 168 -2.92 14.11 7.13
N ILE A 169 -1.88 14.82 6.75
CA ILE A 169 -0.98 15.52 7.69
C ILE A 169 -1.07 17.05 7.55
N ARG A 170 -1.71 17.53 6.49
CA ARG A 170 -1.95 18.96 6.24
C ARG A 170 -3.08 19.19 5.24
#